data_7c7c6079ac90831e8c4f07798e6d6172
#
_entry.id   7c7c6079ac90831e8c4f07798e6d6172
#
_cell.length_a   1.000
_cell.length_b   1.000
_cell.length_c   1.000
_cell.angle_alpha   90.00
_cell.angle_beta   90.00
_cell.angle_gamma   90.00
#
_symmetry.space_group_name_H-M   'P 1'
#
loop_
_entity.id
_entity.type
_entity.pdbx_description
1 polymer ?
#
loop_
_entity_poly.entity_id
_entity_poly.type
_entity_poly.pdbx_seq_one_letter_code
_entity_poly.pdbx_strand_id
1 'polypeptide(L)'
;MTVNDALKAASSQIAPACEISGANPVRVAKALLMRQLGVKIEWIFLNLNRELEDADGYFALAKRFANHEPLEYITGEAGFYGLSFNVKKGVLIPRPETEILVEKSLEILSNLPARKRPPLVAEIGAGSGIISICLALNSNAKIIASDISDDALNLARQNAAKFGVEDRIEFIKCAYLDQIYGQFDLLVSNPPYIARDYELDKFVLNEPHEALFGGAAGDEILKNIILVAKNRGVKYLACEMGYDQKASLESVLELSGFEAEFYRDLAGFDRGVVARNAFSNL
;
A
#
# COMPACT_ATOMS: atom_id res chain seq x y z
N MET A 1 16.13 1.42 -35.45
CA MET A 1 16.53 2.26 -34.29
C MET A 1 17.16 1.35 -33.26
N THR A 2 18.33 1.70 -32.72
CA THR A 2 18.98 0.87 -31.68
C THR A 2 18.26 1.00 -30.32
N VAL A 3 18.45 0.02 -29.45
CA VAL A 3 17.97 0.06 -28.05
C VAL A 3 18.44 1.33 -27.33
N ASN A 4 19.71 1.71 -27.53
CA ASN A 4 20.28 2.92 -26.94
C ASN A 4 19.60 4.21 -27.43
N ASP A 5 19.33 4.29 -28.75
CA ASP A 5 18.63 5.45 -29.32
C ASP A 5 17.17 5.54 -28.84
N ALA A 6 16.51 4.39 -28.75
CA ALA A 6 15.15 4.32 -28.20
C ALA A 6 15.08 4.76 -26.74
N LEU A 7 16.03 4.31 -25.91
CA LEU A 7 16.13 4.75 -24.49
C LEU A 7 16.34 6.26 -24.38
N LYS A 8 17.22 6.84 -25.17
CA LYS A 8 17.47 8.30 -25.17
C LYS A 8 16.22 9.07 -25.59
N ALA A 9 15.56 8.63 -26.68
CA ALA A 9 14.36 9.28 -27.18
C ALA A 9 13.20 9.19 -26.16
N ALA A 10 12.96 8.01 -25.58
CA ALA A 10 11.94 7.83 -24.55
C ALA A 10 12.24 8.65 -23.29
N SER A 11 13.51 8.66 -22.83
CA SER A 11 13.92 9.48 -21.69
C SER A 11 13.62 10.97 -21.89
N SER A 12 13.88 11.47 -23.11
CA SER A 12 13.55 12.85 -23.46
C SER A 12 12.04 13.11 -23.51
N GLN A 13 11.27 12.16 -24.06
CA GLN A 13 9.81 12.26 -24.15
C GLN A 13 9.13 12.32 -22.78
N ILE A 14 9.63 11.54 -21.80
CA ILE A 14 9.03 11.44 -20.46
C ILE A 14 9.62 12.44 -19.45
N ALA A 15 10.70 13.16 -19.79
CA ALA A 15 11.37 14.07 -18.86
C ALA A 15 10.44 15.08 -18.19
N PRO A 16 9.48 15.75 -18.89
CA PRO A 16 8.56 16.69 -18.24
C PRO A 16 7.65 16.01 -17.18
N ALA A 17 7.22 14.79 -17.43
CA ALA A 17 6.42 14.03 -16.46
C ALA A 17 7.27 13.54 -15.28
N CYS A 18 8.55 13.24 -15.52
CA CYS A 18 9.50 12.89 -14.46
C CYS A 18 9.80 14.06 -13.51
N GLU A 19 9.78 15.30 -13.98
CA GLU A 19 9.92 16.50 -13.14
C GLU A 19 8.77 16.60 -12.12
N ILE A 20 7.56 16.21 -12.50
CA ILE A 20 6.39 16.20 -11.62
C ILE A 20 6.50 15.06 -10.59
N SER A 21 6.84 13.84 -11.04
CA SER A 21 6.90 12.66 -10.17
C SER A 21 8.18 12.55 -9.34
N GLY A 22 9.20 13.37 -9.61
CA GLY A 22 10.53 13.24 -8.99
C GLY A 22 11.32 12.02 -9.49
N ALA A 23 10.84 11.32 -10.53
CA ALA A 23 11.48 10.11 -11.04
C ALA A 23 12.67 10.42 -11.97
N ASN A 24 13.63 9.50 -12.05
CA ASN A 24 14.71 9.61 -13.01
C ASN A 24 14.27 9.12 -14.41
N PRO A 25 14.32 9.97 -15.48
CA PRO A 25 13.82 9.61 -16.81
C PRO A 25 14.50 8.37 -17.41
N VAL A 26 15.79 8.19 -17.18
CA VAL A 26 16.54 7.02 -17.71
C VAL A 26 16.10 5.75 -17.00
N ARG A 27 15.85 5.81 -15.69
CA ARG A 27 15.34 4.67 -14.91
C ARG A 27 13.94 4.28 -15.39
N VAL A 28 13.05 5.24 -15.55
CA VAL A 28 11.69 5.01 -16.06
C VAL A 28 11.72 4.43 -17.47
N ALA A 29 12.49 5.02 -18.41
CA ALA A 29 12.63 4.53 -19.78
C ALA A 29 13.12 3.07 -19.81
N LYS A 30 14.08 2.69 -18.97
CA LYS A 30 14.54 1.30 -18.85
C LYS A 30 13.44 0.37 -18.31
N ALA A 31 12.70 0.79 -17.30
CA ALA A 31 11.61 -0.01 -16.74
C ALA A 31 10.51 -0.28 -17.77
N LEU A 32 10.14 0.74 -18.56
CA LEU A 32 9.19 0.60 -19.65
C LEU A 32 9.70 -0.36 -20.74
N LEU A 33 10.99 -0.30 -21.08
CA LEU A 33 11.59 -1.20 -22.05
C LEU A 33 11.65 -2.64 -21.53
N MET A 34 12.01 -2.83 -20.27
CA MET A 34 11.97 -4.14 -19.61
C MET A 34 10.55 -4.74 -19.67
N ARG A 35 9.53 -3.92 -19.41
CA ARG A 35 8.12 -4.33 -19.52
C ARG A 35 7.73 -4.72 -20.95
N GLN A 36 8.10 -3.91 -21.95
CA GLN A 36 7.78 -4.15 -23.36
C GLN A 36 8.38 -5.45 -23.88
N LEU A 37 9.64 -5.71 -23.53
CA LEU A 37 10.37 -6.87 -24.04
C LEU A 37 10.28 -8.12 -23.15
N GLY A 38 9.77 -8.00 -21.92
CA GLY A 38 9.77 -9.09 -20.95
C GLY A 38 11.17 -9.50 -20.50
N VAL A 39 12.12 -8.55 -20.45
CA VAL A 39 13.53 -8.82 -20.16
C VAL A 39 13.99 -8.18 -18.85
N LYS A 40 15.10 -8.65 -18.30
CA LYS A 40 15.74 -8.04 -17.14
C LYS A 40 16.71 -6.92 -17.56
N ILE A 41 17.13 -6.12 -16.60
CA ILE A 41 18.00 -4.95 -16.82
C ILE A 41 19.35 -5.32 -17.45
N GLU A 42 19.90 -6.49 -17.13
CA GLU A 42 21.16 -6.98 -17.67
C GLU A 42 21.10 -7.15 -19.19
N TRP A 43 19.96 -7.62 -19.70
CA TRP A 43 19.75 -7.73 -21.15
C TRP A 43 19.88 -6.39 -21.84
N ILE A 44 19.34 -5.31 -21.27
CA ILE A 44 19.44 -3.96 -21.85
C ILE A 44 20.91 -3.55 -22.01
N PHE A 45 21.71 -3.72 -20.94
CA PHE A 45 23.13 -3.33 -20.98
C PHE A 45 23.95 -4.11 -22.01
N LEU A 46 23.59 -5.38 -22.23
CA LEU A 46 24.28 -6.24 -23.19
C LEU A 46 23.84 -5.99 -24.65
N ASN A 47 22.69 -5.31 -24.86
CA ASN A 47 22.09 -5.18 -26.21
C ASN A 47 21.88 -3.73 -26.64
N LEU A 48 22.60 -2.77 -26.12
CA LEU A 48 22.42 -1.33 -26.43
C LEU A 48 22.49 -1.03 -27.94
N ASN A 49 23.35 -1.74 -28.68
CA ASN A 49 23.55 -1.54 -30.12
C ASN A 49 22.62 -2.42 -30.99
N ARG A 50 21.80 -3.29 -30.38
CA ARG A 50 20.82 -4.12 -31.09
C ARG A 50 19.66 -3.25 -31.59
N GLU A 51 19.10 -3.59 -32.74
CA GLU A 51 17.86 -2.97 -33.21
C GLU A 51 16.68 -3.37 -32.33
N LEU A 52 15.82 -2.39 -32.02
CA LEU A 52 14.57 -2.59 -31.30
C LEU A 52 13.48 -2.94 -32.31
N GLU A 53 12.96 -4.16 -32.25
CA GLU A 53 12.00 -4.71 -33.21
C GLU A 53 10.62 -4.06 -33.12
N ASP A 54 10.14 -3.77 -31.87
CA ASP A 54 8.85 -3.11 -31.61
C ASP A 54 9.07 -1.75 -30.89
N ALA A 55 9.54 -0.77 -31.65
CA ALA A 55 9.71 0.59 -31.14
C ALA A 55 8.36 1.27 -30.86
N ASP A 56 7.33 1.00 -31.67
CA ASP A 56 6.01 1.64 -31.52
C ASP A 56 5.34 1.23 -30.21
N GLY A 57 5.37 -0.07 -29.86
CA GLY A 57 4.88 -0.57 -28.57
C GLY A 57 5.61 0.06 -27.39
N TYR A 58 6.93 0.20 -27.47
CA TYR A 58 7.74 0.86 -26.46
C TYR A 58 7.36 2.34 -26.27
N PHE A 59 7.27 3.10 -27.36
CA PHE A 59 6.89 4.52 -27.29
C PHE A 59 5.43 4.72 -26.88
N ALA A 60 4.54 3.76 -27.13
CA ALA A 60 3.19 3.78 -26.59
C ALA A 60 3.20 3.73 -25.05
N LEU A 61 4.05 2.90 -24.42
CA LEU A 61 4.22 2.88 -22.97
C LEU A 61 4.83 4.20 -22.46
N ALA A 62 5.84 4.74 -23.14
CA ALA A 62 6.42 6.04 -22.78
C ALA A 62 5.37 7.17 -22.86
N LYS A 63 4.47 7.15 -23.84
CA LYS A 63 3.37 8.10 -23.95
C LYS A 63 2.37 7.98 -22.81
N ARG A 64 2.06 6.77 -22.32
CA ARG A 64 1.19 6.55 -21.15
C ARG A 64 1.79 7.24 -19.91
N PHE A 65 3.07 7.03 -19.65
CA PHE A 65 3.77 7.69 -18.54
C PHE A 65 3.83 9.22 -18.72
N ALA A 66 4.13 9.70 -19.92
CA ALA A 66 4.11 11.14 -20.24
C ALA A 66 2.73 11.79 -20.02
N ASN A 67 1.65 11.01 -20.09
CA ASN A 67 0.28 11.40 -19.75
C ASN A 67 -0.05 11.16 -18.24
N HIS A 68 0.96 11.02 -17.40
CA HIS A 68 0.88 10.88 -15.93
C HIS A 68 0.25 9.55 -15.45
N GLU A 69 0.22 8.50 -16.27
CA GLU A 69 -0.13 7.17 -15.75
C GLU A 69 1.04 6.65 -14.90
N PRO A 70 0.80 6.21 -13.64
CA PRO A 70 1.85 5.68 -12.77
C PRO A 70 2.64 4.55 -13.41
N LEU A 71 3.96 4.55 -13.19
CA LEU A 71 4.85 3.53 -13.74
C LEU A 71 4.42 2.12 -13.33
N GLU A 72 4.02 1.97 -12.09
CA GLU A 72 3.55 0.71 -11.50
C GLU A 72 2.32 0.16 -12.24
N TYR A 73 1.38 1.02 -12.64
CA TYR A 73 0.23 0.58 -13.45
C TYR A 73 0.63 0.18 -14.87
N ILE A 74 1.65 0.83 -15.44
CA ILE A 74 2.16 0.48 -16.76
C ILE A 74 2.94 -0.84 -16.72
N THR A 75 3.76 -1.03 -15.70
CA THR A 75 4.56 -2.26 -15.53
C THR A 75 3.75 -3.42 -14.97
N GLY A 76 2.69 -3.13 -14.20
CA GLY A 76 1.86 -4.12 -13.52
C GLY A 76 2.44 -4.61 -12.21
N GLU A 77 3.54 -4.02 -11.73
CA GLU A 77 4.24 -4.44 -10.52
C GLU A 77 4.72 -3.25 -9.69
N ALA A 78 4.74 -3.42 -8.36
CA ALA A 78 5.32 -2.49 -7.39
C ALA A 78 6.17 -3.24 -6.37
N GLY A 79 7.32 -2.67 -6.01
CA GLY A 79 8.16 -3.17 -4.92
C GLY A 79 7.59 -2.75 -3.57
N PHE A 80 7.53 -3.68 -2.61
CA PHE A 80 7.15 -3.41 -1.23
C PHE A 80 7.73 -4.48 -0.30
N TYR A 81 8.36 -4.09 0.78
CA TYR A 81 8.96 -4.98 1.80
C TYR A 81 9.91 -6.04 1.21
N GLY A 82 10.70 -5.65 0.23
CA GLY A 82 11.62 -6.54 -0.51
C GLY A 82 10.95 -7.51 -1.49
N LEU A 83 9.64 -7.43 -1.68
CA LEU A 83 8.84 -8.29 -2.56
C LEU A 83 8.32 -7.49 -3.77
N SER A 84 7.97 -8.19 -4.88
CA SER A 84 7.30 -7.60 -6.04
C SER A 84 5.83 -7.99 -6.04
N PHE A 85 4.94 -7.03 -5.81
CA PHE A 85 3.48 -7.22 -5.82
C PHE A 85 2.88 -6.88 -7.17
N ASN A 86 1.87 -7.62 -7.59
CA ASN A 86 1.06 -7.22 -8.73
C ASN A 86 0.23 -6.00 -8.34
N VAL A 87 0.16 -5.02 -9.24
CA VAL A 87 -0.68 -3.84 -9.11
C VAL A 87 -1.49 -3.60 -10.37
N LYS A 88 -2.62 -2.94 -10.24
CA LYS A 88 -3.47 -2.57 -11.39
C LYS A 88 -4.19 -1.26 -11.12
N LYS A 89 -4.61 -0.59 -12.19
CA LYS A 89 -5.46 0.59 -12.08
C LYS A 89 -6.73 0.28 -11.27
N GLY A 90 -7.12 1.20 -10.39
CA GLY A 90 -8.27 1.05 -9.50
C GLY A 90 -7.93 0.47 -8.12
N VAL A 91 -6.67 0.18 -7.84
CA VAL A 91 -6.17 -0.23 -6.51
C VAL A 91 -4.98 0.64 -6.14
N LEU A 92 -4.89 1.09 -4.89
CA LEU A 92 -3.80 1.94 -4.40
C LEU A 92 -2.44 1.27 -4.64
N ILE A 93 -1.50 2.04 -5.17
CA ILE A 93 -0.11 1.60 -5.33
C ILE A 93 0.55 1.54 -3.94
N PRO A 94 1.26 0.44 -3.60
CA PRO A 94 2.02 0.34 -2.35
C PRO A 94 2.91 1.55 -2.08
N ARG A 95 2.88 2.07 -0.84
CA ARG A 95 3.73 3.19 -0.42
C ARG A 95 4.86 2.70 0.47
N PRO A 96 6.09 3.18 0.31
CA PRO A 96 7.22 2.78 1.16
C PRO A 96 6.98 3.05 2.65
N GLU A 97 6.28 4.12 2.99
CA GLU A 97 5.97 4.50 4.38
C GLU A 97 5.13 3.44 5.10
N THR A 98 4.29 2.70 4.35
CA THR A 98 3.46 1.61 4.89
C THR A 98 4.32 0.43 5.39
N GLU A 99 5.59 0.30 4.97
CA GLU A 99 6.50 -0.71 5.50
C GLU A 99 6.71 -0.55 7.01
N ILE A 100 6.71 0.69 7.53
CA ILE A 100 6.81 0.98 8.96
C ILE A 100 5.59 0.43 9.70
N LEU A 101 4.39 0.55 9.13
CA LEU A 101 3.17 -0.02 9.71
C LEU A 101 3.27 -1.56 9.80
N VAL A 102 3.82 -2.22 8.79
CA VAL A 102 4.09 -3.66 8.81
C VAL A 102 5.07 -4.02 9.93
N GLU A 103 6.19 -3.30 10.06
CA GLU A 103 7.19 -3.52 11.11
C GLU A 103 6.59 -3.36 12.51
N LYS A 104 5.85 -2.27 12.75
CA LYS A 104 5.16 -2.02 14.02
C LYS A 104 4.13 -3.11 14.35
N SER A 105 3.41 -3.58 13.34
CA SER A 105 2.44 -4.67 13.50
C SER A 105 3.14 -6.00 13.84
N LEU A 106 4.26 -6.31 13.21
CA LEU A 106 5.08 -7.49 13.51
C LEU A 106 5.68 -7.42 14.93
N GLU A 107 6.12 -6.23 15.36
CA GLU A 107 6.60 -5.99 16.72
C GLU A 107 5.51 -6.31 17.76
N ILE A 108 4.27 -5.84 17.54
CA ILE A 108 3.12 -6.16 18.39
C ILE A 108 2.89 -7.68 18.42
N LEU A 109 2.84 -8.33 17.26
CA LEU A 109 2.58 -9.77 17.16
C LEU A 109 3.65 -10.61 17.84
N SER A 110 4.92 -10.21 17.77
CA SER A 110 6.04 -10.91 18.42
C SER A 110 6.02 -10.80 19.95
N ASN A 111 5.47 -9.71 20.46
CA ASN A 111 5.35 -9.44 21.90
C ASN A 111 4.06 -9.98 22.54
N LEU A 112 3.17 -10.59 21.76
CA LEU A 112 1.98 -11.23 22.32
C LEU A 112 2.38 -12.43 23.18
N PRO A 113 1.72 -12.63 24.35
CA PRO A 113 1.98 -13.81 25.17
C PRO A 113 1.69 -15.10 24.40
N ALA A 114 2.51 -16.13 24.66
CA ALA A 114 2.33 -17.44 24.05
C ALA A 114 0.93 -18.01 24.31
N ARG A 115 0.28 -18.51 23.27
CA ARG A 115 -1.09 -19.03 23.30
C ARG A 115 -1.21 -20.34 22.51
N LYS A 116 -2.29 -21.09 22.80
CA LYS A 116 -2.62 -22.30 22.04
C LYS A 116 -3.12 -22.02 20.62
N ARG A 117 -3.67 -20.83 20.36
CA ARG A 117 -4.11 -20.39 19.03
C ARG A 117 -3.14 -19.36 18.44
N PRO A 118 -2.98 -19.32 17.10
CA PRO A 118 -2.27 -18.22 16.47
C PRO A 118 -2.97 -16.88 16.73
N PRO A 119 -2.25 -15.74 16.70
CA PRO A 119 -2.85 -14.42 16.72
C PRO A 119 -3.86 -14.26 15.59
N LEU A 120 -4.95 -13.53 15.88
CA LEU A 120 -5.95 -13.16 14.87
C LEU A 120 -5.85 -11.66 14.61
N VAL A 121 -5.57 -11.32 13.36
CA VAL A 121 -5.42 -9.94 12.88
C VAL A 121 -6.63 -9.58 12.02
N ALA A 122 -7.19 -8.39 12.21
CA ALA A 122 -8.11 -7.78 11.26
C ALA A 122 -7.38 -6.70 10.46
N GLU A 123 -7.54 -6.68 9.14
CA GLU A 123 -7.13 -5.57 8.28
C GLU A 123 -8.37 -4.89 7.70
N ILE A 124 -8.42 -3.56 7.79
CA ILE A 124 -9.44 -2.72 7.13
C ILE A 124 -8.79 -1.98 5.99
N GLY A 125 -9.35 -2.11 4.77
CA GLY A 125 -8.78 -1.54 3.56
C GLY A 125 -7.61 -2.37 3.03
N ALA A 126 -7.88 -3.61 2.62
CA ALA A 126 -6.85 -4.56 2.18
C ALA A 126 -6.05 -4.09 0.96
N GLY A 127 -6.67 -3.30 0.06
CA GLY A 127 -6.04 -2.83 -1.15
C GLY A 127 -5.46 -3.97 -2.00
N SER A 128 -4.17 -3.91 -2.31
CA SER A 128 -3.45 -4.98 -3.01
C SER A 128 -3.02 -6.16 -2.12
N GLY A 129 -3.38 -6.13 -0.81
CA GLY A 129 -3.06 -7.18 0.16
C GLY A 129 -1.66 -7.09 0.77
N ILE A 130 -0.94 -5.99 0.55
CA ILE A 130 0.48 -5.88 0.95
C ILE A 130 0.71 -6.06 2.45
N ILE A 131 -0.14 -5.46 3.30
CA ILE A 131 0.01 -5.55 4.77
C ILE A 131 -0.29 -7.00 5.22
N SER A 132 -1.47 -7.53 4.88
CA SER A 132 -1.85 -8.90 5.23
C SER A 132 -0.82 -9.93 4.78
N ILE A 133 -0.33 -9.82 3.54
CA ILE A 133 0.63 -10.76 2.98
C ILE A 133 1.98 -10.68 3.72
N CYS A 134 2.50 -9.46 3.96
CA CYS A 134 3.74 -9.29 4.72
C CYS A 134 3.61 -9.81 6.15
N LEU A 135 2.48 -9.57 6.82
CA LEU A 135 2.21 -10.13 8.16
C LEU A 135 2.13 -11.66 8.13
N ALA A 136 1.47 -12.24 7.13
CA ALA A 136 1.39 -13.69 6.99
C ALA A 136 2.76 -14.32 6.74
N LEU A 137 3.61 -13.73 5.91
CA LEU A 137 4.95 -14.23 5.62
C LEU A 137 5.89 -14.19 6.83
N ASN A 138 5.75 -13.17 7.69
CA ASN A 138 6.69 -12.89 8.78
C ASN A 138 6.15 -13.20 10.19
N SER A 139 4.97 -13.80 10.32
CA SER A 139 4.40 -14.24 11.59
C SER A 139 3.60 -15.53 11.42
N ASN A 140 3.06 -16.07 12.51
CA ASN A 140 2.11 -17.20 12.47
C ASN A 140 0.64 -16.75 12.55
N ALA A 141 0.35 -15.45 12.43
CA ALA A 141 -1.00 -14.90 12.55
C ALA A 141 -1.94 -15.44 11.46
N LYS A 142 -3.22 -15.57 11.77
CA LYS A 142 -4.32 -15.65 10.81
C LYS A 142 -4.89 -14.26 10.60
N ILE A 143 -5.28 -13.95 9.39
CA ILE A 143 -5.69 -12.61 9.02
C ILE A 143 -7.06 -12.64 8.37
N ILE A 144 -7.93 -11.72 8.74
CA ILE A 144 -9.18 -11.44 8.04
C ILE A 144 -9.07 -10.00 7.54
N ALA A 145 -9.05 -9.85 6.23
CA ALA A 145 -8.85 -8.56 5.58
C ALA A 145 -10.13 -8.13 4.84
N SER A 146 -10.59 -6.92 5.12
CA SER A 146 -11.77 -6.35 4.48
C SER A 146 -11.42 -5.26 3.49
N ASP A 147 -12.23 -5.14 2.45
CA ASP A 147 -12.21 -4.02 1.51
C ASP A 147 -13.61 -3.83 0.91
N ILE A 148 -13.93 -2.62 0.50
CA ILE A 148 -15.19 -2.31 -0.20
C ILE A 148 -15.12 -2.61 -1.69
N SER A 149 -13.90 -2.70 -2.25
CA SER A 149 -13.62 -2.87 -3.67
C SER A 149 -13.41 -4.33 -4.03
N ASP A 150 -14.24 -4.86 -4.95
CA ASP A 150 -14.01 -6.19 -5.53
C ASP A 150 -12.68 -6.26 -6.28
N ASP A 151 -12.28 -5.18 -6.94
CA ASP A 151 -11.01 -5.09 -7.67
C ASP A 151 -9.81 -5.22 -6.74
N ALA A 152 -9.85 -4.55 -5.58
CA ALA A 152 -8.84 -4.67 -4.54
C ALA A 152 -8.76 -6.10 -4.01
N LEU A 153 -9.88 -6.68 -3.58
CA LEU A 153 -9.93 -8.04 -3.05
C LEU A 153 -9.47 -9.11 -4.06
N ASN A 154 -9.84 -8.94 -5.33
CA ASN A 154 -9.39 -9.86 -6.37
C ASN A 154 -7.86 -9.78 -6.60
N LEU A 155 -7.30 -8.57 -6.59
CA LEU A 155 -5.86 -8.37 -6.67
C LEU A 155 -5.13 -8.91 -5.43
N ALA A 156 -5.68 -8.66 -4.23
CA ALA A 156 -5.13 -9.17 -2.98
C ALA A 156 -5.08 -10.70 -2.96
N ARG A 157 -6.13 -11.39 -3.43
CA ARG A 157 -6.15 -12.86 -3.55
C ARG A 157 -5.09 -13.35 -4.53
N GLN A 158 -4.92 -12.69 -5.69
CA GLN A 158 -3.87 -13.03 -6.65
C GLN A 158 -2.46 -12.87 -6.04
N ASN A 159 -2.24 -11.79 -5.29
CA ASN A 159 -0.98 -11.58 -4.60
C ASN A 159 -0.77 -12.60 -3.48
N ALA A 160 -1.79 -12.92 -2.68
CA ALA A 160 -1.68 -13.96 -1.64
C ALA A 160 -1.31 -15.34 -2.24
N ALA A 161 -1.94 -15.73 -3.34
CA ALA A 161 -1.59 -16.95 -4.07
C ALA A 161 -0.17 -16.90 -4.66
N LYS A 162 0.27 -15.74 -5.21
CA LYS A 162 1.65 -15.54 -5.70
C LYS A 162 2.70 -15.83 -4.62
N PHE A 163 2.39 -15.50 -3.37
CA PHE A 163 3.30 -15.69 -2.23
C PHE A 163 3.01 -16.95 -1.38
N GLY A 164 1.99 -17.75 -1.74
CA GLY A 164 1.65 -19.02 -1.05
C GLY A 164 1.14 -18.83 0.38
N VAL A 165 0.38 -17.77 0.63
CA VAL A 165 -0.20 -17.45 1.95
C VAL A 165 -1.74 -17.34 1.94
N GLU A 166 -2.39 -17.76 0.87
CA GLU A 166 -3.84 -17.70 0.69
C GLU A 166 -4.63 -18.46 1.77
N ASP A 167 -4.09 -19.56 2.29
CA ASP A 167 -4.71 -20.36 3.37
C ASP A 167 -4.69 -19.65 4.74
N ARG A 168 -3.98 -18.54 4.83
CA ARG A 168 -3.80 -17.80 6.07
C ARG A 168 -4.53 -16.46 6.11
N ILE A 169 -5.07 -16.03 4.96
CA ILE A 169 -5.73 -14.74 4.79
C ILE A 169 -7.12 -14.95 4.21
N GLU A 170 -8.13 -14.53 4.94
CA GLU A 170 -9.50 -14.48 4.46
C GLU A 170 -9.83 -13.06 3.98
N PHE A 171 -10.22 -12.91 2.71
CA PHE A 171 -10.57 -11.62 2.11
C PHE A 171 -12.08 -11.49 2.00
N ILE A 172 -12.67 -10.49 2.68
CA ILE A 172 -14.12 -10.29 2.79
C ILE A 172 -14.51 -8.91 2.26
N LYS A 173 -15.55 -8.87 1.41
CA LYS A 173 -16.11 -7.60 0.94
C LYS A 173 -17.04 -7.01 1.97
N CYS A 174 -16.60 -6.01 2.70
CA CYS A 174 -17.46 -5.22 3.59
C CYS A 174 -16.78 -3.88 3.93
N ALA A 175 -17.58 -2.95 4.44
CA ALA A 175 -17.08 -1.75 5.07
C ALA A 175 -16.58 -2.09 6.49
N TYR A 176 -15.42 -1.58 6.84
CA TYR A 176 -14.80 -1.83 8.13
C TYR A 176 -14.74 -3.32 8.49
N LEU A 177 -15.36 -3.72 9.62
CA LEU A 177 -15.52 -5.11 10.06
C LEU A 177 -16.99 -5.54 10.09
N ASP A 178 -17.83 -4.98 9.22
CA ASP A 178 -19.22 -5.38 9.12
C ASP A 178 -19.28 -6.86 8.72
N GLN A 179 -20.12 -7.65 9.43
CA GLN A 179 -20.27 -9.09 9.24
C GLN A 179 -19.02 -9.94 9.55
N ILE A 180 -17.92 -9.34 10.02
CA ILE A 180 -16.73 -10.04 10.47
C ILE A 180 -16.77 -10.19 11.99
N TYR A 181 -16.68 -11.42 12.48
CA TYR A 181 -16.75 -11.73 13.91
C TYR A 181 -15.45 -12.39 14.38
N GLY A 182 -15.03 -12.06 15.58
CA GLY A 182 -13.83 -12.63 16.18
C GLY A 182 -13.28 -11.79 17.32
N GLN A 183 -12.42 -12.39 18.13
CA GLN A 183 -11.59 -11.68 19.12
C GLN A 183 -10.24 -11.39 18.48
N PHE A 184 -10.09 -10.18 17.96
CA PHE A 184 -8.88 -9.74 17.29
C PHE A 184 -7.82 -9.33 18.30
N ASP A 185 -6.60 -9.81 18.07
CA ASP A 185 -5.43 -9.41 18.84
C ASP A 185 -4.88 -8.08 18.32
N LEU A 186 -4.96 -7.84 17.00
CA LEU A 186 -4.53 -6.62 16.32
C LEU A 186 -5.55 -6.23 15.24
N LEU A 187 -5.87 -4.94 15.14
CA LEU A 187 -6.48 -4.32 13.98
C LEU A 187 -5.43 -3.45 13.30
N VAL A 188 -5.21 -3.65 12.01
CA VAL A 188 -4.27 -2.88 11.21
C VAL A 188 -5.00 -2.20 10.04
N SER A 189 -4.60 -0.98 9.67
CA SER A 189 -5.16 -0.29 8.52
C SER A 189 -4.24 0.78 7.97
N ASN A 190 -4.13 0.86 6.65
CA ASN A 190 -3.71 2.06 5.94
C ASN A 190 -4.94 2.61 5.20
N PRO A 191 -5.79 3.39 5.86
CA PRO A 191 -7.02 3.88 5.27
C PRO A 191 -6.77 5.13 4.42
N PRO A 192 -7.74 5.56 3.60
CA PRO A 192 -7.71 6.89 3.02
C PRO A 192 -7.66 7.96 4.11
N TYR A 193 -6.74 8.91 3.98
CA TYR A 193 -6.54 9.97 5.00
C TYR A 193 -6.32 11.37 4.41
N ILE A 194 -6.49 11.57 3.11
CA ILE A 194 -6.32 12.88 2.47
C ILE A 194 -7.62 13.67 2.59
N ALA A 195 -7.51 14.96 2.94
CA ALA A 195 -8.65 15.87 2.95
C ALA A 195 -9.18 16.10 1.53
N ARG A 196 -10.50 16.26 1.39
CA ARG A 196 -11.17 16.31 0.07
C ARG A 196 -10.72 17.48 -0.80
N ASP A 197 -10.31 18.57 -0.22
CA ASP A 197 -9.86 19.81 -0.89
C ASP A 197 -8.34 19.88 -1.10
N TYR A 198 -7.61 18.82 -0.72
CA TYR A 198 -6.17 18.75 -0.91
C TYR A 198 -5.82 18.59 -2.40
N GLU A 199 -4.93 19.44 -2.91
CA GLU A 199 -4.43 19.34 -4.28
C GLU A 199 -3.44 18.17 -4.42
N LEU A 200 -3.81 17.20 -5.25
CA LEU A 200 -2.97 16.05 -5.57
C LEU A 200 -2.16 16.29 -6.85
N ASP A 201 -0.97 15.69 -6.92
CA ASP A 201 -0.23 15.66 -8.17
C ASP A 201 -0.94 14.81 -9.24
N LYS A 202 -0.56 15.03 -10.50
CA LYS A 202 -1.22 14.41 -11.64
C LYS A 202 -1.09 12.89 -11.70
N PHE A 203 -0.06 12.28 -11.11
CA PHE A 203 0.11 10.83 -11.05
C PHE A 203 -0.84 10.23 -10.02
N VAL A 204 -0.93 10.83 -8.82
CA VAL A 204 -1.83 10.39 -7.75
C VAL A 204 -3.30 10.52 -8.16
N LEU A 205 -3.67 11.52 -8.97
CA LEU A 205 -5.03 11.65 -9.55
C LEU A 205 -5.45 10.46 -10.44
N ASN A 206 -4.53 9.62 -10.88
CA ASN A 206 -4.85 8.39 -11.60
C ASN A 206 -5.16 7.20 -10.69
N GLU A 207 -4.96 7.34 -9.39
CA GLU A 207 -5.30 6.32 -8.39
C GLU A 207 -6.76 6.44 -7.93
N PRO A 208 -7.37 5.40 -7.33
CA PRO A 208 -8.78 5.43 -6.94
C PRO A 208 -9.04 6.44 -5.83
N HIS A 209 -9.98 7.33 -6.04
CA HIS A 209 -10.36 8.39 -5.09
C HIS A 209 -10.78 7.82 -3.72
N GLU A 210 -11.46 6.66 -3.72
CA GLU A 210 -11.91 5.97 -2.52
C GLU A 210 -10.76 5.47 -1.64
N ALA A 211 -9.56 5.29 -2.23
CA ALA A 211 -8.36 4.88 -1.51
C ALA A 211 -7.49 6.06 -1.06
N LEU A 212 -7.84 7.30 -1.45
CA LEU A 212 -7.06 8.50 -1.15
C LEU A 212 -7.76 9.40 -0.13
N PHE A 213 -9.05 9.71 -0.34
CA PHE A 213 -9.75 10.73 0.43
C PHE A 213 -10.47 10.15 1.66
N GLY A 214 -10.05 10.57 2.84
CA GLY A 214 -10.58 10.13 4.14
C GLY A 214 -11.80 10.91 4.63
N GLY A 215 -12.25 11.92 3.88
CA GLY A 215 -13.38 12.79 4.26
C GLY A 215 -13.11 14.26 4.02
N ALA A 216 -13.88 15.14 4.64
CA ALA A 216 -13.71 16.59 4.51
C ALA A 216 -12.39 17.06 5.15
N ALA A 217 -12.09 16.58 6.34
CA ALA A 217 -10.82 16.85 7.05
C ALA A 217 -9.75 15.77 6.78
N GLY A 218 -10.15 14.61 6.21
CA GLY A 218 -9.28 13.50 5.89
C GLY A 218 -9.13 12.47 7.01
N ASP A 219 -9.53 12.76 8.23
CA ASP A 219 -9.36 11.88 9.39
C ASP A 219 -10.63 11.11 9.80
N GLU A 220 -11.74 11.30 9.09
CA GLU A 220 -13.03 10.73 9.46
C GLU A 220 -13.04 9.20 9.42
N ILE A 221 -12.38 8.62 8.41
CA ILE A 221 -12.29 7.16 8.28
C ILE A 221 -11.43 6.59 9.41
N LEU A 222 -10.30 7.23 9.74
CA LEU A 222 -9.44 6.85 10.86
C LEU A 222 -10.19 6.90 12.21
N LYS A 223 -10.96 7.95 12.46
CA LYS A 223 -11.80 8.06 13.66
C LYS A 223 -12.81 6.93 13.75
N ASN A 224 -13.44 6.58 12.63
CA ASN A 224 -14.36 5.44 12.58
C ASN A 224 -13.65 4.11 12.86
N ILE A 225 -12.43 3.90 12.34
CA ILE A 225 -11.63 2.70 12.62
C ILE A 225 -11.30 2.58 14.11
N ILE A 226 -10.94 3.69 14.78
CA ILE A 226 -10.72 3.72 16.24
C ILE A 226 -11.98 3.30 16.99
N LEU A 227 -13.16 3.81 16.58
CA LEU A 227 -14.44 3.43 17.19
C LEU A 227 -14.78 1.95 16.94
N VAL A 228 -14.50 1.43 15.75
CA VAL A 228 -14.65 0.00 15.43
C VAL A 228 -13.74 -0.83 16.33
N ALA A 229 -12.46 -0.47 16.47
CA ALA A 229 -11.50 -1.16 17.34
C ALA A 229 -11.99 -1.19 18.80
N LYS A 230 -12.47 -0.06 19.33
CA LYS A 230 -13.09 0.03 20.66
C LYS A 230 -14.28 -0.91 20.80
N ASN A 231 -15.26 -0.82 19.90
CA ASN A 231 -16.52 -1.55 19.98
C ASN A 231 -16.31 -3.07 19.81
N ARG A 232 -15.27 -3.48 19.09
CA ARG A 232 -14.87 -4.88 18.92
C ARG A 232 -13.95 -5.40 20.02
N GLY A 233 -13.56 -4.57 20.98
CA GLY A 233 -12.66 -4.95 22.05
C GLY A 233 -11.29 -5.41 21.55
N VAL A 234 -10.80 -4.81 20.47
CA VAL A 234 -9.49 -5.13 19.89
C VAL A 234 -8.40 -4.75 20.88
N LYS A 235 -7.38 -5.60 21.04
CA LYS A 235 -6.30 -5.35 22.02
C LYS A 235 -5.31 -4.30 21.55
N TYR A 236 -4.91 -4.39 20.29
CA TYR A 236 -3.96 -3.48 19.66
C TYR A 236 -4.53 -2.92 18.38
N LEU A 237 -4.27 -1.66 18.13
CA LEU A 237 -4.58 -0.95 16.90
C LEU A 237 -3.28 -0.41 16.31
N ALA A 238 -3.10 -0.56 15.00
CA ALA A 238 -2.00 0.04 14.26
C ALA A 238 -2.55 0.67 12.98
N CYS A 239 -2.36 1.99 12.80
CA CYS A 239 -2.87 2.70 11.63
C CYS A 239 -1.82 3.64 11.05
N GLU A 240 -1.78 3.72 9.72
CA GLU A 240 -1.15 4.84 9.00
C GLU A 240 -2.08 6.05 9.06
N MET A 241 -1.51 7.27 8.98
CA MET A 241 -2.26 8.53 9.04
C MET A 241 -1.55 9.63 8.25
N GLY A 242 -2.24 10.70 7.97
CA GLY A 242 -1.67 11.94 7.47
C GLY A 242 -0.78 12.63 8.52
N TYR A 243 0.26 13.31 8.04
CA TYR A 243 1.29 13.94 8.88
C TYR A 243 0.77 15.02 9.85
N ASP A 244 -0.40 15.56 9.59
CA ASP A 244 -1.05 16.65 10.33
C ASP A 244 -2.21 16.17 11.25
N GLN A 245 -2.49 14.86 11.28
CA GLN A 245 -3.68 14.31 11.93
C GLN A 245 -3.46 13.87 13.39
N LYS A 246 -2.20 13.89 13.87
CA LYS A 246 -1.85 13.42 15.23
C LYS A 246 -2.74 13.99 16.32
N ALA A 247 -2.85 15.32 16.41
CA ALA A 247 -3.60 15.98 17.50
C ALA A 247 -5.10 15.62 17.49
N SER A 248 -5.69 15.47 16.29
CA SER A 248 -7.08 15.06 16.14
C SER A 248 -7.33 13.62 16.58
N LEU A 249 -6.41 12.71 16.24
CA LEU A 249 -6.54 11.29 16.56
C LEU A 249 -6.20 10.98 18.03
N GLU A 250 -5.24 11.69 18.64
CA GLU A 250 -4.84 11.52 20.04
C GLU A 250 -6.04 11.65 20.96
N SER A 251 -6.86 12.70 20.80
CA SER A 251 -8.06 12.91 21.60
C SER A 251 -9.09 11.78 21.44
N VAL A 252 -9.28 11.27 20.21
CA VAL A 252 -10.24 10.19 19.95
C VAL A 252 -9.75 8.86 20.53
N LEU A 253 -8.45 8.58 20.46
CA LEU A 253 -7.83 7.39 21.04
C LEU A 253 -7.98 7.37 22.57
N GLU A 254 -7.66 8.49 23.24
CA GLU A 254 -7.81 8.64 24.68
C GLU A 254 -9.26 8.42 25.14
N LEU A 255 -10.22 9.10 24.50
CA LEU A 255 -11.66 8.95 24.76
C LEU A 255 -12.18 7.52 24.45
N SER A 256 -11.47 6.80 23.62
CA SER A 256 -11.78 5.42 23.28
C SER A 256 -11.12 4.40 24.22
N GLY A 257 -10.30 4.85 25.15
CA GLY A 257 -9.62 3.99 26.13
C GLY A 257 -8.36 3.31 25.57
N PHE A 258 -7.72 3.92 24.58
CA PHE A 258 -6.46 3.46 24.03
C PHE A 258 -5.29 4.29 24.57
N GLU A 259 -4.22 3.62 24.96
CA GLU A 259 -2.90 4.18 25.18
C GLU A 259 -2.15 4.19 23.86
N ALA A 260 -1.83 5.36 23.30
CA ALA A 260 -1.32 5.53 21.96
C ALA A 260 0.14 5.98 21.91
N GLU A 261 0.91 5.42 20.98
CA GLU A 261 2.25 5.83 20.60
C GLU A 261 2.28 6.18 19.11
N PHE A 262 2.62 7.43 18.79
CA PHE A 262 2.74 7.88 17.40
C PHE A 262 4.17 7.67 16.90
N TYR A 263 4.29 7.22 15.66
CA TYR A 263 5.59 7.04 15.01
C TYR A 263 5.74 7.93 13.79
N ARG A 264 7.01 8.14 13.40
CA ARG A 264 7.38 8.99 12.26
C ARG A 264 7.97 8.15 11.14
N ASP A 265 7.85 8.69 9.92
CA ASP A 265 8.56 8.16 8.76
C ASP A 265 10.04 8.58 8.74
N LEU A 266 10.78 8.08 7.74
CA LEU A 266 12.20 8.39 7.58
C LEU A 266 12.48 9.87 7.24
N ALA A 267 11.48 10.61 6.78
CA ALA A 267 11.55 12.05 6.55
C ALA A 267 11.26 12.87 7.83
N GLY A 268 10.86 12.20 8.92
CA GLY A 268 10.58 12.82 10.22
C GLY A 268 9.16 13.32 10.39
N PHE A 269 8.26 13.06 9.45
CA PHE A 269 6.85 13.41 9.57
C PHE A 269 6.10 12.37 10.40
N ASP A 270 5.13 12.80 11.21
CA ASP A 270 4.22 11.89 11.88
C ASP A 270 3.49 11.06 10.81
N ARG A 271 3.51 9.71 10.92
CA ARG A 271 3.05 8.81 9.86
C ARG A 271 2.04 7.77 10.31
N GLY A 272 1.97 7.51 11.60
CA GLY A 272 0.99 6.55 12.08
C GLY A 272 0.99 6.43 13.60
N VAL A 273 0.15 5.52 14.07
CA VAL A 273 -0.08 5.26 15.48
C VAL A 273 -0.16 3.76 15.75
N VAL A 274 0.45 3.33 16.83
CA VAL A 274 0.16 2.07 17.51
C VAL A 274 -0.51 2.37 18.84
N ALA A 275 -1.57 1.63 19.16
CA ALA A 275 -2.31 1.88 20.38
C ALA A 275 -2.73 0.56 21.06
N ARG A 276 -2.69 0.55 22.39
CA ARG A 276 -3.10 -0.58 23.21
C ARG A 276 -4.38 -0.23 23.94
N ASN A 277 -5.35 -1.11 23.92
CA ASN A 277 -6.56 -0.98 24.71
C ASN A 277 -6.23 -1.14 26.21
N ALA A 278 -6.42 -0.08 26.98
CA ALA A 278 -6.12 -0.06 28.41
C ALA A 278 -6.95 -1.08 29.21
N PHE A 279 -8.12 -1.48 28.71
CA PHE A 279 -9.05 -2.39 29.37
C PHE A 279 -8.91 -3.85 28.91
N SER A 280 -7.99 -4.16 28.01
CA SER A 280 -7.86 -5.51 27.42
C SER A 280 -7.23 -6.56 28.36
N ASN A 281 -6.87 -6.20 29.58
CA ASN A 281 -6.32 -7.10 30.61
C ASN A 281 -7.34 -7.50 31.69
N LEU A 282 -8.59 -7.10 31.56
CA LEU A 282 -9.71 -7.53 32.39
C LEU A 282 -10.51 -8.61 31.66
#